data_bd0a494c8bf79fc70024307037a8e3df
#
_entry.id   bd0a494c8bf79fc70024307037a8e3df
#
_cell.length_a   1.000
_cell.length_b   1.000
_cell.length_c   1.000
_cell.angle_alpha   90.00
_cell.angle_beta   90.00
_cell.angle_gamma   90.00
#
_symmetry.space_group_name_H-M   'P 1'
#
loop_
_entity.id
_entity.type
_entity.pdbx_description
1 polymer ?
#
loop_
_entity_poly.entity_id
_entity_poly.type
_entity_poly.pdbx_seq_one_letter_code
_entity_poly.pdbx_strand_id
1 'polypeptide(L)'
;SMMEGVQESLAGRVALLQLSPLSYGELIVDSGTAPFRVDLSALTQRQATRPALDTPAIFQRIFTGGMPALASGQYANPNIFYSSYISACLDRDVRRLSAGIDDLKFLGFLRAAAARTGQQVNYKGIADDAEIDQATAKSWLHILEALGIVFLLRPYSNNVLKRTVSTPKLYFYDTGLVCYLTRWSSPETA
;
A
#
# COMPACT_ATOMS: atom_id res chain seq x y z
N SER A 1 17.24 14.29 -4.91
CA SER A 1 15.86 14.25 -5.43
C SER A 1 15.25 15.64 -5.29
N MET A 2 14.13 15.91 -5.99
CA MET A 2 13.39 17.18 -5.82
C MET A 2 13.01 17.40 -4.35
N MET A 3 12.72 16.32 -3.61
CA MET A 3 12.42 16.33 -2.19
C MET A 3 13.63 16.65 -1.29
N GLU A 4 14.83 16.16 -1.63
CA GLU A 4 16.05 16.50 -0.89
C GLU A 4 16.41 17.97 -1.02
N GLY A 5 16.39 18.53 -2.22
CA GLY A 5 16.64 19.96 -2.43
C GLY A 5 15.61 20.88 -1.76
N VAL A 6 14.35 20.45 -1.67
CA VAL A 6 13.28 21.17 -0.95
C VAL A 6 13.50 21.07 0.57
N GLN A 7 13.90 19.92 1.09
CA GLN A 7 14.18 19.76 2.52
C GLN A 7 15.37 20.59 3.00
N GLU A 8 16.45 20.66 2.22
CA GLU A 8 17.64 21.45 2.59
C GLU A 8 17.39 22.97 2.56
N SER A 9 16.66 23.47 1.55
CA SER A 9 16.41 24.91 1.40
C SER A 9 15.25 25.45 2.23
N LEU A 10 14.31 24.59 2.64
CA LEU A 10 13.07 24.96 3.32
C LEU A 10 12.94 24.33 4.72
N ALA A 11 14.05 23.92 5.33
CA ALA A 11 14.04 23.35 6.68
C ALA A 11 13.28 24.26 7.67
N GLY A 12 12.26 23.71 8.33
CA GLY A 12 11.41 24.44 9.27
C GLY A 12 10.32 25.34 8.66
N ARG A 13 10.21 25.40 7.31
CA ARG A 13 9.22 26.23 6.60
C ARG A 13 8.23 25.44 5.77
N VAL A 14 8.38 24.11 5.69
CA VAL A 14 7.55 23.20 4.89
C VAL A 14 7.06 22.07 5.78
N ALA A 15 5.76 21.74 5.67
CA ALA A 15 5.19 20.52 6.18
C ALA A 15 5.00 19.54 5.03
N LEU A 16 5.52 18.32 5.18
CA LEU A 16 5.30 17.23 4.23
C LEU A 16 4.07 16.46 4.69
N LEU A 17 3.03 16.48 3.87
CA LEU A 17 1.81 15.72 4.11
C LEU A 17 1.81 14.50 3.16
N GLN A 18 1.68 13.33 3.73
CA GLN A 18 1.53 12.09 2.98
C GLN A 18 0.04 11.79 2.80
N LEU A 19 -0.40 11.65 1.54
CA LEU A 19 -1.74 11.22 1.22
C LEU A 19 -1.73 9.71 0.92
N SER A 20 -2.56 8.98 1.63
CA SER A 20 -2.82 7.56 1.37
C SER A 20 -4.00 7.39 0.42
N PRO A 21 -4.20 6.21 -0.21
CA PRO A 21 -5.46 5.89 -0.85
C PRO A 21 -6.65 6.09 0.08
N LEU A 22 -7.83 6.36 -0.48
CA LEU A 22 -9.03 6.65 0.29
C LEU A 22 -9.43 5.47 1.16
N SER A 23 -9.67 5.74 2.44
CA SER A 23 -10.26 4.76 3.34
C SER A 23 -11.73 4.50 3.00
N TYR A 24 -12.29 3.41 3.51
CA TYR A 24 -13.72 3.13 3.34
C TYR A 24 -14.60 4.28 3.84
N GLY A 25 -14.25 4.92 4.96
CA GLY A 25 -14.97 6.07 5.48
C GLY A 25 -15.00 7.25 4.50
N GLU A 26 -13.87 7.57 3.90
CA GLU A 26 -13.78 8.64 2.89
C GLU A 26 -14.56 8.31 1.61
N LEU A 27 -14.56 7.04 1.19
CA LEU A 27 -15.32 6.58 0.02
C LEU A 27 -16.85 6.70 0.19
N ILE A 28 -17.37 6.59 1.42
CA ILE A 28 -18.80 6.74 1.73
C ILE A 28 -19.15 8.14 2.24
N VAL A 29 -18.22 9.09 2.11
CA VAL A 29 -18.38 10.47 2.60
C VAL A 29 -18.68 10.52 4.11
N ASP A 30 -18.15 9.54 4.87
CA ASP A 30 -18.12 9.62 6.33
C ASP A 30 -16.99 10.56 6.73
N SER A 31 -17.34 11.81 7.01
CA SER A 31 -16.43 12.85 7.48
C SER A 31 -15.85 12.57 8.87
N GLY A 32 -15.90 11.33 9.33
CA GLY A 32 -15.46 10.85 10.64
C GLY A 32 -14.03 11.26 10.98
N THR A 33 -13.87 12.51 11.38
CA THR A 33 -12.63 13.09 11.91
C THR A 33 -12.31 12.61 13.32
N ALA A 34 -13.23 11.87 13.96
CA ALA A 34 -13.03 11.34 15.29
C ALA A 34 -11.92 10.28 15.28
N PRO A 35 -10.90 10.40 16.14
CA PRO A 35 -9.85 9.41 16.25
C PRO A 35 -10.42 8.03 16.62
N PHE A 36 -9.75 6.98 16.15
CA PHE A 36 -10.14 5.62 16.53
C PHE A 36 -9.96 5.42 18.03
N ARG A 37 -11.03 5.00 18.73
CA ARG A 37 -11.04 4.70 20.16
C ARG A 37 -11.47 3.25 20.36
N VAL A 38 -10.76 2.55 21.27
CA VAL A 38 -11.01 1.14 21.61
C VAL A 38 -11.92 1.08 22.84
N ASP A 39 -13.01 1.83 22.84
CA ASP A 39 -14.06 1.71 23.86
C ASP A 39 -15.37 1.25 23.22
N LEU A 40 -16.16 0.48 23.99
CA LEU A 40 -17.38 -0.15 23.49
C LEU A 40 -18.39 0.85 22.96
N SER A 41 -18.51 2.01 23.59
CA SER A 41 -19.45 3.06 23.19
C SER A 41 -19.08 3.67 21.84
N ALA A 42 -17.81 3.98 21.63
CA ALA A 42 -17.32 4.50 20.35
C ALA A 42 -17.44 3.47 19.22
N LEU A 43 -17.19 2.19 19.50
CA LEU A 43 -17.35 1.11 18.52
C LEU A 43 -18.81 0.91 18.14
N THR A 44 -19.74 0.90 19.10
CA THR A 44 -21.18 0.79 18.85
C THR A 44 -21.69 1.98 18.04
N GLN A 45 -21.28 3.20 18.37
CA GLN A 45 -21.64 4.39 17.63
C GLN A 45 -21.14 4.33 16.19
N ARG A 46 -19.89 3.92 15.96
CA ARG A 46 -19.34 3.75 14.60
C ARG A 46 -20.09 2.69 13.81
N GLN A 47 -20.46 1.58 14.43
CA GLN A 47 -21.24 0.53 13.79
C GLN A 47 -22.65 1.04 13.38
N ALA A 48 -23.29 1.84 14.21
CA ALA A 48 -24.61 2.40 13.93
C ALA A 48 -24.60 3.44 12.80
N THR A 49 -23.49 4.14 12.58
CA THR A 49 -23.37 5.21 11.58
C THR A 49 -22.89 4.73 10.22
N ARG A 50 -22.35 3.52 10.12
CA ARG A 50 -21.81 2.97 8.87
C ARG A 50 -22.72 1.93 8.27
N PRO A 51 -23.01 1.99 6.97
CA PRO A 51 -23.79 0.96 6.31
C PRO A 51 -23.04 -0.38 6.37
N ALA A 52 -23.76 -1.45 6.70
CA ALA A 52 -23.22 -2.80 6.59
C ALA A 52 -23.05 -3.14 5.09
N LEU A 53 -21.84 -3.61 4.74
CA LEU A 53 -21.61 -4.18 3.42
C LEU A 53 -21.86 -5.69 3.47
N ASP A 54 -22.50 -6.21 2.45
CA ASP A 54 -22.52 -7.65 2.21
C ASP A 54 -21.17 -8.12 1.64
N THR A 55 -20.99 -9.42 1.60
CA THR A 55 -19.73 -10.01 1.14
C THR A 55 -19.36 -9.60 -0.29
N PRO A 56 -20.28 -9.63 -1.28
CA PRO A 56 -19.96 -9.16 -2.62
C PRO A 56 -19.49 -7.71 -2.68
N ALA A 57 -20.13 -6.81 -1.93
CA ALA A 57 -19.75 -5.40 -1.88
C ALA A 57 -18.36 -5.21 -1.24
N ILE A 58 -18.00 -6.02 -0.24
CA ILE A 58 -16.66 -6.02 0.35
C ILE A 58 -15.61 -6.42 -0.70
N PHE A 59 -15.82 -7.53 -1.41
CA PHE A 59 -14.89 -8.00 -2.43
C PHE A 59 -14.80 -7.04 -3.62
N GLN A 60 -15.92 -6.43 -4.02
CA GLN A 60 -15.91 -5.37 -5.04
C GLN A 60 -15.03 -4.18 -4.61
N ARG A 61 -15.09 -3.77 -3.34
CA ARG A 61 -14.25 -2.72 -2.79
C ARG A 61 -12.77 -3.09 -2.76
N ILE A 62 -12.46 -4.30 -2.32
CA ILE A 62 -11.10 -4.84 -2.31
C ILE A 62 -10.53 -4.82 -3.74
N PHE A 63 -11.30 -5.28 -4.71
CA PHE A 63 -10.90 -5.36 -6.11
C PHE A 63 -10.67 -3.99 -6.75
N THR A 64 -11.54 -3.02 -6.47
CA THR A 64 -11.42 -1.66 -7.03
C THR A 64 -10.30 -0.86 -6.35
N GLY A 65 -10.11 -1.06 -5.04
CA GLY A 65 -9.16 -0.29 -4.24
C GLY A 65 -9.69 1.08 -3.83
N GLY A 66 -8.78 1.91 -3.28
CA GLY A 66 -9.08 3.24 -2.75
C GLY A 66 -8.41 4.38 -3.52
N MET A 67 -7.91 4.17 -4.72
CA MET A 67 -7.30 5.24 -5.51
C MET A 67 -8.32 6.31 -5.91
N PRO A 68 -8.07 7.62 -5.65
CA PRO A 68 -9.03 8.70 -5.90
C PRO A 68 -9.55 8.75 -7.34
N ALA A 69 -8.69 8.48 -8.33
CA ALA A 69 -9.07 8.49 -9.74
C ALA A 69 -10.06 7.38 -10.11
N LEU A 70 -10.02 6.23 -9.42
CA LEU A 70 -11.01 5.16 -9.57
C LEU A 70 -12.29 5.51 -8.81
N ALA A 71 -12.18 6.04 -7.59
CA ALA A 71 -13.31 6.42 -6.77
C ALA A 71 -14.15 7.54 -7.40
N SER A 72 -13.52 8.49 -8.10
CA SER A 72 -14.19 9.57 -8.84
C SER A 72 -14.81 9.15 -10.18
N GLY A 73 -14.57 7.91 -10.62
CA GLY A 73 -15.04 7.44 -11.92
C GLY A 73 -14.24 7.96 -13.12
N GLN A 74 -13.08 8.62 -12.88
CA GLN A 74 -12.19 9.07 -13.97
C GLN A 74 -11.69 7.90 -14.83
N TYR A 75 -11.53 6.73 -14.22
CA TYR A 75 -11.20 5.49 -14.90
C TYR A 75 -12.29 4.44 -14.63
N ALA A 76 -12.94 3.97 -15.68
CA ALA A 76 -13.94 2.91 -15.58
C ALA A 76 -13.32 1.50 -15.38
N ASN A 77 -12.07 1.31 -15.83
CA ASN A 77 -11.40 0.01 -15.77
C ASN A 77 -10.18 0.08 -14.85
N PRO A 78 -10.22 -0.59 -13.66
CA PRO A 78 -9.10 -0.62 -12.73
C PRO A 78 -7.80 -1.17 -13.34
N ASN A 79 -7.88 -2.16 -14.24
CA ASN A 79 -6.70 -2.74 -14.85
C ASN A 79 -5.93 -1.74 -15.72
N ILE A 80 -6.64 -0.89 -16.47
CA ILE A 80 -6.01 0.18 -17.27
C ILE A 80 -5.34 1.18 -16.34
N PHE A 81 -6.01 1.57 -15.26
CA PHE A 81 -5.46 2.49 -14.28
C PHE A 81 -4.19 1.93 -13.63
N TYR A 82 -4.24 0.72 -13.06
CA TYR A 82 -3.08 0.14 -12.36
C TYR A 82 -1.91 -0.18 -13.29
N SER A 83 -2.17 -0.56 -14.54
CA SER A 83 -1.13 -0.72 -15.56
C SER A 83 -0.37 0.59 -15.77
N SER A 84 -1.10 1.67 -16.00
CA SER A 84 -0.51 3.02 -16.20
C SER A 84 0.19 3.52 -14.93
N TYR A 85 -0.40 3.27 -13.76
CA TYR A 85 0.18 3.65 -12.47
C TYR A 85 1.54 2.99 -12.24
N ILE A 86 1.64 1.67 -12.46
CA ILE A 86 2.91 0.93 -12.31
C ILE A 86 3.96 1.43 -13.32
N SER A 87 3.58 1.60 -14.59
CA SER A 87 4.52 2.13 -15.60
C SER A 87 5.04 3.51 -15.20
N ALA A 88 4.17 4.41 -14.79
CA ALA A 88 4.57 5.75 -14.35
C ALA A 88 5.44 5.71 -13.08
N CYS A 89 5.15 4.81 -12.13
CA CYS A 89 5.94 4.62 -10.92
C CYS A 89 7.35 4.10 -11.24
N LEU A 90 7.47 3.08 -12.12
CA LEU A 90 8.74 2.55 -12.57
C LEU A 90 9.58 3.62 -13.26
N ASP A 91 9.01 4.31 -14.25
CA ASP A 91 9.75 5.26 -15.09
C ASP A 91 10.19 6.50 -14.31
N ARG A 92 9.34 7.03 -13.44
CA ARG A 92 9.60 8.30 -12.77
C ARG A 92 10.25 8.15 -11.42
N ASP A 93 9.76 7.23 -10.59
CA ASP A 93 10.08 7.22 -9.16
C ASP A 93 11.13 6.16 -8.82
N VAL A 94 10.97 4.92 -9.32
CA VAL A 94 11.88 3.82 -9.00
C VAL A 94 13.24 4.03 -9.63
N ARG A 95 13.32 4.42 -10.91
CA ARG A 95 14.60 4.68 -11.60
C ARG A 95 15.37 5.85 -11.01
N ARG A 96 14.70 6.81 -10.38
CA ARG A 96 15.36 7.92 -9.67
C ARG A 96 16.01 7.47 -8.35
N LEU A 97 15.38 6.53 -7.66
CA LEU A 97 15.86 6.01 -6.39
C LEU A 97 16.91 4.92 -6.54
N SER A 98 16.92 4.23 -7.68
CA SER A 98 17.88 3.17 -7.97
C SER A 98 18.15 3.08 -9.47
N ALA A 99 19.34 3.52 -9.89
CA ALA A 99 19.77 3.44 -11.29
C ALA A 99 20.04 1.97 -11.68
N GLY A 100 19.65 1.59 -12.91
CA GLY A 100 19.97 0.28 -13.46
C GLY A 100 19.07 -0.87 -12.99
N ILE A 101 17.88 -0.58 -12.47
CA ILE A 101 16.88 -1.61 -12.14
C ILE A 101 16.39 -2.26 -13.44
N ASP A 102 16.38 -3.61 -13.43
CA ASP A 102 15.70 -4.41 -14.45
C ASP A 102 14.18 -4.37 -14.18
N ASP A 103 13.44 -3.79 -15.11
CA ASP A 103 11.99 -3.57 -14.99
C ASP A 103 11.20 -4.89 -14.84
N LEU A 104 11.64 -5.97 -15.54
CA LEU A 104 10.99 -7.27 -15.48
C LEU A 104 11.19 -7.91 -14.10
N LYS A 105 12.40 -7.86 -13.57
CA LYS A 105 12.70 -8.36 -12.22
C LYS A 105 11.99 -7.54 -11.14
N PHE A 106 11.93 -6.21 -11.32
CA PHE A 106 11.21 -5.37 -10.37
C PHE A 106 9.69 -5.64 -10.40
N LEU A 107 9.11 -5.86 -11.57
CA LEU A 107 7.71 -6.27 -11.68
C LEU A 107 7.46 -7.66 -11.06
N GLY A 108 8.38 -8.61 -11.24
CA GLY A 108 8.38 -9.90 -10.55
C GLY A 108 8.40 -9.74 -9.03
N PHE A 109 9.28 -8.87 -8.53
CA PHE A 109 9.38 -8.53 -7.11
C PHE A 109 8.08 -7.88 -6.58
N LEU A 110 7.47 -6.94 -7.31
CA LEU A 110 6.19 -6.35 -6.93
C LEU A 110 5.09 -7.40 -6.78
N ARG A 111 5.01 -8.35 -7.71
CA ARG A 111 4.04 -9.46 -7.66
C ARG A 111 4.30 -10.40 -6.49
N ALA A 112 5.55 -10.77 -6.25
CA ALA A 112 5.96 -11.61 -5.13
C ALA A 112 5.65 -10.94 -3.78
N ALA A 113 5.85 -9.63 -3.67
CA ALA A 113 5.51 -8.85 -2.49
C ALA A 113 3.98 -8.73 -2.31
N ALA A 114 3.22 -8.48 -3.39
CA ALA A 114 1.75 -8.38 -3.34
C ALA A 114 1.09 -9.69 -2.88
N ALA A 115 1.55 -10.82 -3.39
CA ALA A 115 1.08 -12.14 -2.97
C ALA A 115 1.31 -12.45 -1.48
N ARG A 116 2.17 -11.67 -0.82
CA ARG A 116 2.49 -11.80 0.62
C ARG A 116 1.92 -10.68 1.48
N THR A 117 0.98 -9.90 0.96
CA THR A 117 0.32 -8.87 1.77
C THR A 117 -0.37 -9.50 2.99
N GLY A 118 -0.23 -8.90 4.17
CA GLY A 118 -0.74 -9.44 5.44
C GLY A 118 0.14 -10.51 6.10
N GLN A 119 1.19 -11.00 5.44
CA GLN A 119 2.13 -11.99 5.96
C GLN A 119 3.37 -11.34 6.58
N GLN A 120 4.10 -12.10 7.40
CA GLN A 120 5.42 -11.67 7.88
C GLN A 120 6.39 -11.54 6.70
N VAL A 121 7.22 -10.50 6.74
CA VAL A 121 8.21 -10.27 5.68
C VAL A 121 9.20 -11.43 5.61
N ASN A 122 9.26 -12.07 4.46
CA ASN A 122 10.25 -13.08 4.11
C ASN A 122 11.05 -12.60 2.90
N TYR A 123 12.13 -11.87 3.15
CA TYR A 123 12.98 -11.32 2.10
C TYR A 123 13.54 -12.40 1.17
N LYS A 124 13.92 -13.58 1.74
CA LYS A 124 14.43 -14.68 0.95
C LYS A 124 13.36 -15.23 0.00
N GLY A 125 12.15 -15.51 0.50
CA GLY A 125 11.07 -16.02 -0.35
C GLY A 125 10.64 -15.04 -1.44
N ILE A 126 10.65 -13.72 -1.16
CA ILE A 126 10.39 -12.70 -2.18
C ILE A 126 11.51 -12.66 -3.22
N ALA A 127 12.78 -12.77 -2.79
CA ALA A 127 13.94 -12.77 -3.65
C ALA A 127 13.97 -13.98 -4.59
N ASP A 128 13.71 -15.16 -4.04
CA ASP A 128 13.66 -16.43 -4.80
C ASP A 128 12.59 -16.36 -5.91
N ASP A 129 11.38 -15.86 -5.60
CA ASP A 129 10.29 -15.72 -6.58
C ASP A 129 10.55 -14.65 -7.66
N ALA A 130 11.34 -13.63 -7.34
CA ALA A 130 11.68 -12.53 -8.25
C ALA A 130 13.02 -12.74 -9.00
N GLU A 131 13.69 -13.87 -8.76
CA GLU A 131 15.01 -14.18 -9.32
C GLU A 131 16.06 -13.08 -9.08
N ILE A 132 16.09 -12.57 -7.83
CA ILE A 132 17.04 -11.56 -7.36
C ILE A 132 17.71 -12.02 -6.05
N ASP A 133 18.75 -11.33 -5.62
CA ASP A 133 19.35 -11.59 -4.33
C ASP A 133 18.54 -10.94 -3.18
N GLN A 134 18.72 -11.46 -1.97
CA GLN A 134 17.98 -11.01 -0.78
C GLN A 134 18.29 -9.56 -0.39
N ALA A 135 19.50 -9.06 -0.65
CA ALA A 135 19.86 -7.68 -0.37
C ALA A 135 19.12 -6.72 -1.29
N THR A 136 19.01 -7.08 -2.57
CA THR A 136 18.20 -6.38 -3.58
C THR A 136 16.71 -6.36 -3.19
N ALA A 137 16.15 -7.50 -2.78
CA ALA A 137 14.75 -7.56 -2.33
C ALA A 137 14.50 -6.65 -1.14
N LYS A 138 15.43 -6.60 -0.17
CA LYS A 138 15.36 -5.70 0.97
C LYS A 138 15.43 -4.24 0.55
N SER A 139 16.36 -3.89 -0.33
CA SER A 139 16.52 -2.53 -0.86
C SER A 139 15.26 -2.08 -1.61
N TRP A 140 14.72 -2.91 -2.48
CA TRP A 140 13.52 -2.60 -3.24
C TRP A 140 12.27 -2.48 -2.36
N LEU A 141 12.17 -3.27 -1.29
CA LEU A 141 11.08 -3.11 -0.34
C LEU A 141 11.13 -1.75 0.38
N HIS A 142 12.33 -1.26 0.73
CA HIS A 142 12.49 0.08 1.27
C HIS A 142 12.12 1.18 0.26
N ILE A 143 12.38 0.96 -1.04
CA ILE A 143 11.91 1.89 -2.09
C ILE A 143 10.38 1.94 -2.11
N LEU A 144 9.70 0.79 -2.09
CA LEU A 144 8.23 0.75 -2.04
C LEU A 144 7.66 1.43 -0.78
N GLU A 145 8.33 1.28 0.35
CA GLU A 145 7.96 1.94 1.61
C GLU A 145 8.14 3.46 1.50
N ALA A 146 9.26 3.92 0.95
CA ALA A 146 9.54 5.33 0.72
C ALA A 146 8.57 5.99 -0.28
N LEU A 147 8.09 5.23 -1.26
CA LEU A 147 7.08 5.67 -2.24
C LEU A 147 5.64 5.61 -1.69
N GLY A 148 5.44 5.09 -0.48
CA GLY A 148 4.10 4.94 0.11
C GLY A 148 3.22 3.90 -0.60
N ILE A 149 3.83 2.90 -1.25
CA ILE A 149 3.11 1.78 -1.89
C ILE A 149 2.83 0.70 -0.86
N VAL A 150 3.77 0.46 0.05
CA VAL A 150 3.66 -0.52 1.12
C VAL A 150 3.98 0.11 2.47
N PHE A 151 3.57 -0.55 3.54
CA PHE A 151 4.04 -0.28 4.90
C PHE A 151 4.34 -1.56 5.65
N LEU A 152 5.24 -1.46 6.62
CA LEU A 152 5.64 -2.56 7.48
C LEU A 152 5.02 -2.41 8.86
N LEU A 153 4.00 -3.21 9.14
CA LEU A 153 3.34 -3.22 10.43
C LEU A 153 4.15 -4.01 11.44
N ARG A 154 4.78 -3.32 12.38
CA ARG A 154 5.53 -3.95 13.47
C ARG A 154 4.58 -4.54 14.52
N PRO A 155 4.91 -5.69 15.12
CA PRO A 155 4.08 -6.27 16.16
C PRO A 155 4.02 -5.36 17.39
N TYR A 156 2.84 -5.30 18.01
CA TYR A 156 2.70 -4.61 19.29
C TYR A 156 3.37 -5.43 20.41
N SER A 157 4.16 -4.77 21.24
CA SER A 157 4.76 -5.34 22.45
C SER A 157 5.00 -4.23 23.46
N ASN A 158 4.73 -4.48 24.72
CA ASN A 158 5.09 -3.57 25.83
C ASN A 158 6.62 -3.49 26.02
N ASN A 159 7.38 -4.48 25.54
CA ASN A 159 8.84 -4.49 25.58
C ASN A 159 9.41 -3.87 24.31
N VAL A 160 10.11 -2.74 24.44
CA VAL A 160 10.70 -1.98 23.33
C VAL A 160 11.69 -2.84 22.52
N LEU A 161 12.53 -3.66 23.17
CA LEU A 161 13.48 -4.54 22.50
C LEU A 161 12.78 -5.59 21.64
N LYS A 162 11.69 -6.20 22.14
CA LYS A 162 10.89 -7.15 21.35
C LYS A 162 10.25 -6.53 20.14
N ARG A 163 9.82 -5.26 20.20
CA ARG A 163 9.30 -4.53 19.01
C ARG A 163 10.36 -4.36 17.94
N THR A 164 11.61 -4.13 18.32
CA THR A 164 12.71 -3.85 17.40
C THR A 164 13.20 -5.11 16.68
N VAL A 165 13.15 -6.27 17.34
CA VAL A 165 13.69 -7.54 16.83
C VAL A 165 12.67 -8.36 16.07
N SER A 166 11.38 -8.10 16.26
CA SER A 166 10.32 -8.91 15.65
C SER A 166 10.09 -8.58 14.18
N THR A 167 9.92 -9.62 13.35
CA THR A 167 9.63 -9.48 11.92
C THR A 167 8.29 -8.79 11.70
N PRO A 168 8.23 -7.68 10.96
CA PRO A 168 6.99 -6.99 10.67
C PRO A 168 6.14 -7.76 9.65
N LYS A 169 4.85 -7.41 9.56
CA LYS A 169 3.99 -7.82 8.45
C LYS A 169 4.03 -6.79 7.34
N LEU A 170 4.03 -7.26 6.10
CA LEU A 170 3.94 -6.44 4.89
C LEU A 170 2.48 -6.16 4.55
N TYR A 171 2.17 -4.92 4.27
CA TYR A 171 0.86 -4.51 3.74
C TYR A 171 1.04 -3.53 2.60
N PHE A 172 0.23 -3.66 1.56
CA PHE A 172 0.04 -2.62 0.57
C PHE A 172 -1.00 -1.62 1.06
N TYR A 173 -0.81 -0.34 0.74
CA TYR A 173 -1.78 0.71 1.06
C TYR A 173 -3.07 0.59 0.24
N ASP A 174 -2.97 0.04 -0.98
CA ASP A 174 -4.11 -0.10 -1.89
C ASP A 174 -4.38 -1.57 -2.24
N THR A 175 -5.59 -2.02 -1.97
CA THR A 175 -6.00 -3.41 -2.22
C THR A 175 -6.23 -3.71 -3.69
N GLY A 176 -6.69 -2.74 -4.47
CA GLY A 176 -6.88 -2.90 -5.91
C GLY A 176 -5.55 -3.09 -6.65
N LEU A 177 -4.49 -2.41 -6.19
CA LEU A 177 -3.14 -2.65 -6.71
C LEU A 177 -2.70 -4.09 -6.43
N VAL A 178 -3.00 -4.64 -5.24
CA VAL A 178 -2.72 -6.05 -4.92
C VAL A 178 -3.48 -6.98 -5.86
N CYS A 179 -4.78 -6.76 -6.04
CA CYS A 179 -5.60 -7.57 -6.95
C CYS A 179 -5.06 -7.53 -8.39
N TYR A 180 -4.66 -6.37 -8.87
CA TYR A 180 -4.04 -6.22 -10.19
C TYR A 180 -2.73 -7.00 -10.31
N LEU A 181 -1.82 -6.87 -9.34
CA LEU A 181 -0.52 -7.53 -9.34
C LEU A 181 -0.64 -9.06 -9.23
N THR A 182 -1.60 -9.54 -8.45
CA THR A 182 -1.89 -10.97 -8.27
C THR A 182 -2.85 -11.55 -9.31
N ARG A 183 -3.26 -10.71 -10.30
CA ARG A 183 -4.08 -11.11 -11.46
C ARG A 183 -5.47 -11.64 -11.11
N TRP A 184 -6.13 -11.04 -10.13
CA TRP A 184 -7.55 -11.33 -9.92
C TRP A 184 -8.34 -10.90 -11.16
N SER A 185 -9.14 -11.79 -11.69
CA SER A 185 -9.93 -11.53 -12.90
C SER A 185 -11.22 -10.75 -12.61
N SER A 186 -11.80 -10.97 -11.43
CA SER A 186 -13.02 -10.30 -10.98
C SER A 186 -13.13 -10.36 -9.45
N PRO A 187 -14.04 -9.58 -8.84
CA PRO A 187 -14.31 -9.64 -7.41
C PRO A 187 -14.77 -11.01 -6.91
N GLU A 188 -15.45 -11.79 -7.76
CA GLU A 188 -16.01 -13.09 -7.42
C GLU A 188 -14.97 -14.22 -7.39
N THR A 189 -13.77 -13.96 -7.90
CA THR A 189 -12.66 -14.96 -7.96
C THR A 189 -11.74 -14.91 -6.76
N ALA A 190 -12.09 -14.14 -5.76
CA ALA A 190 -11.29 -13.91 -4.55
C ALA A 190 -11.47 -15.00 -3.49
#